data_f5dfb72e123138a67c8dc9f4d206ba21
#
_entry.id   f5dfb72e123138a67c8dc9f4d206ba21
#
_cell.length_a   1.000
_cell.length_b   1.000
_cell.length_c   1.000
_cell.angle_alpha   90.00
_cell.angle_beta   90.00
_cell.angle_gamma   90.00
#
_symmetry.space_group_name_H-M   'P 1'
#
loop_
_entity.id
_entity.type
_entity.pdbx_description
1 polymer ?
#
loop_
_entity_poly.entity_id
_entity_poly.type
_entity_poly.pdbx_seq_one_letter_code
_entity_poly.pdbx_strand_id
1 'polypeptide(L)'
;ASDVYKRQAMKQVESIQLIDEEIGIDNLPDRLREVAKLRIEHQDVSLKELGEMVSTGTISKSGINHRLRKLNEMADKIRSGERFEV
;
A
#
# COMPACT_ATOMS: atom_id res chain seq x y z
N ALA A 1 -20.50 -2.57 7.84
CA ALA A 1 -19.81 -2.19 6.61
C ALA A 1 -18.54 -1.40 6.90
N SER A 2 -18.60 -0.44 7.80
CA SER A 2 -17.45 0.40 8.13
C SER A 2 -16.31 -0.37 8.81
N ASP A 3 -16.63 -1.39 9.61
CA ASP A 3 -15.62 -2.17 10.34
C ASP A 3 -14.75 -3.00 9.40
N VAL A 4 -15.36 -3.61 8.37
CA VAL A 4 -14.61 -4.37 7.37
C VAL A 4 -13.67 -3.45 6.62
N TYR A 5 -14.14 -2.29 6.25
CA TYR A 5 -13.36 -1.29 5.53
C TYR A 5 -12.16 -0.80 6.38
N LYS A 6 -12.40 -0.51 7.65
CA LYS A 6 -11.34 -0.09 8.57
C LYS A 6 -10.29 -1.16 8.75
N ARG A 7 -10.68 -2.43 8.86
CA ARG A 7 -9.74 -3.54 8.99
C ARG A 7 -8.85 -3.69 7.77
N GLN A 8 -9.42 -3.53 6.57
CA GLN A 8 -8.63 -3.58 5.34
C GLN A 8 -7.61 -2.44 5.29
N ALA A 9 -8.02 -1.23 5.64
CA ALA A 9 -7.14 -0.09 5.66
C ALA A 9 -6.02 -0.26 6.68
N MET A 10 -6.34 -0.74 7.87
CA MET A 10 -5.35 -1.00 8.92
C MET A 10 -4.34 -2.06 8.50
N LYS A 11 -4.82 -3.14 7.89
CA LYS A 11 -3.93 -4.19 7.38
C LYS A 11 -2.98 -3.65 6.31
N GLN A 12 -3.49 -2.83 5.43
CA GLN A 12 -2.68 -2.18 4.39
C GLN A 12 -1.60 -1.30 5.01
N VAL A 13 -1.96 -0.49 5.99
CA VAL A 13 -1.01 0.38 6.69
C VAL A 13 0.05 -0.43 7.41
N GLU A 14 -0.33 -1.49 8.12
CA GLU A 14 0.62 -2.36 8.80
C GLU A 14 1.58 -3.02 7.84
N SER A 15 1.10 -3.48 6.69
CA SER A 15 1.94 -4.07 5.67
C SER A 15 2.95 -3.07 5.12
N ILE A 16 2.50 -1.84 4.86
CA ILE A 16 3.37 -0.79 4.35
C ILE A 16 4.42 -0.40 5.40
N GLN A 17 4.04 -0.31 6.66
CA GLN A 17 4.98 -0.02 7.74
C GLN A 17 6.05 -1.11 7.87
N LEU A 18 5.66 -2.36 7.74
CA LEU A 18 6.62 -3.47 7.76
C LEU A 18 7.60 -3.38 6.59
N ILE A 19 7.10 -3.07 5.40
CA ILE A 19 7.95 -2.88 4.22
C ILE A 19 8.93 -1.72 4.46
N ASP A 20 8.46 -0.63 5.04
CA ASP A 20 9.31 0.52 5.34
C ASP A 20 10.42 0.15 6.31
N GLU A 21 10.13 -0.64 7.33
CA GLU A 21 11.12 -1.09 8.30
C GLU A 21 12.17 -2.04 7.71
N GLU A 22 11.75 -2.94 6.82
CA GLU A 22 12.62 -4.01 6.32
C GLU A 22 13.33 -3.64 5.01
N ILE A 23 12.64 -2.92 4.14
CA ILE A 23 13.14 -2.58 2.80
C ILE A 23 13.36 -1.09 2.66
N GLY A 24 12.45 -0.29 3.20
CA GLY A 24 12.38 1.16 3.02
C GLY A 24 11.46 1.53 1.88
N ILE A 25 10.51 2.41 2.15
CA ILE A 25 9.55 2.88 1.13
C ILE A 25 10.27 3.50 -0.06
N ASP A 26 11.36 4.22 0.20
CA ASP A 26 12.13 4.90 -0.86
C ASP A 26 12.79 3.94 -1.84
N ASN A 27 12.94 2.67 -1.46
CA ASN A 27 13.51 1.63 -2.31
C ASN A 27 12.47 0.93 -3.19
N LEU A 28 11.19 1.27 -3.04
CA LEU A 28 10.12 0.71 -3.85
C LEU A 28 10.07 1.36 -5.23
N PRO A 29 9.55 0.63 -6.25
CA PRO A 29 9.24 1.26 -7.54
C PRO A 29 8.32 2.47 -7.34
N ASP A 30 8.46 3.48 -8.19
CA ASP A 30 7.74 4.74 -8.06
C ASP A 30 6.24 4.57 -7.84
N ARG A 31 5.63 3.66 -8.59
CA ARG A 31 4.18 3.41 -8.51
C ARG A 31 3.76 2.89 -7.14
N LEU A 32 4.52 1.97 -6.58
CA LEU A 32 4.24 1.40 -5.27
C LEU A 32 4.58 2.38 -4.16
N ARG A 33 5.69 3.10 -4.32
CA ARG A 33 6.12 4.10 -3.34
C ARG A 33 5.07 5.18 -3.14
N GLU A 34 4.53 5.72 -4.21
CA GLU A 34 3.52 6.77 -4.12
C GLU A 34 2.26 6.29 -3.42
N VAL A 35 1.75 5.13 -3.81
CA VAL A 35 0.56 4.55 -3.18
C VAL A 35 0.80 4.25 -1.71
N ALA A 36 1.98 3.73 -1.37
CA ALA A 36 2.35 3.44 0.01
C ALA A 36 2.33 4.72 0.86
N LYS A 37 2.95 5.77 0.39
CA LYS A 37 2.98 7.05 1.11
C LYS A 37 1.59 7.64 1.27
N LEU A 38 0.79 7.63 0.21
CA LEU A 38 -0.58 8.16 0.24
C LEU A 38 -1.45 7.38 1.22
N ARG A 39 -1.34 6.06 1.24
CA ARG A 39 -2.14 5.24 2.16
C ARG A 39 -1.79 5.52 3.62
N ILE A 40 -0.52 5.73 3.93
CA ILE A 40 -0.11 6.08 5.29
C ILE A 40 -0.60 7.47 5.69
N GLU A 41 -0.51 8.44 4.79
CA GLU A 41 -0.96 9.81 5.05
C GLU A 41 -2.48 9.93 5.13
N HIS A 42 -3.20 9.11 4.37
CA HIS A 42 -4.65 9.18 4.23
C HIS A 42 -5.27 7.82 4.54
N GLN A 43 -5.22 7.44 5.81
CA GLN A 43 -5.67 6.11 6.24
C GLN A 43 -7.18 5.91 6.16
N ASP A 44 -7.94 7.00 6.22
CA ASP A 44 -9.40 6.96 6.26
C ASP A 44 -10.08 7.12 4.90
N VAL A 45 -9.32 7.36 3.84
CA VAL A 45 -9.91 7.59 2.52
C VAL A 45 -10.17 6.27 1.78
N SER A 46 -11.13 6.29 0.86
CA SER A 46 -11.45 5.14 0.03
C SER A 46 -10.38 4.90 -1.03
N LEU A 47 -10.41 3.71 -1.65
CA LEU A 47 -9.51 3.40 -2.75
C LEU A 47 -9.71 4.33 -3.94
N LYS A 48 -10.95 4.72 -4.20
CA LYS A 48 -11.28 5.68 -5.26
C LYS A 48 -10.61 7.01 -4.99
N GLU A 49 -10.70 7.50 -3.75
CA GLU A 49 -10.10 8.76 -3.36
C GLU A 49 -8.58 8.70 -3.45
N LEU A 50 -7.96 7.59 -3.05
CA LEU A 50 -6.52 7.39 -3.22
C LEU A 50 -6.10 7.49 -4.68
N GLY A 51 -6.88 6.89 -5.58
CA GLY A 51 -6.61 6.94 -7.01
C GLY A 51 -6.64 8.37 -7.56
N GLU A 52 -7.49 9.21 -7.00
CA GLU A 52 -7.59 10.61 -7.40
C GLU A 52 -6.42 11.45 -6.88
N MET A 53 -5.75 11.01 -5.83
CA MET A 53 -4.62 11.72 -5.23
C MET A 53 -3.28 11.44 -5.89
N VAL A 54 -3.20 10.45 -6.77
CA VAL A 54 -1.93 10.08 -7.41
C VAL A 54 -1.46 11.20 -8.34
N SER A 55 -0.20 11.58 -8.23
CA SER A 55 0.36 12.73 -8.95
C SER A 55 0.44 12.54 -10.45
N THR A 56 0.53 11.31 -10.92
CA THR A 56 0.64 10.98 -12.35
C THR A 56 -0.71 11.00 -13.07
N GLY A 57 -1.79 11.28 -12.37
CA GLY A 57 -3.14 11.31 -12.89
C GLY A 57 -4.04 10.33 -12.16
N THR A 58 -5.34 10.45 -12.37
CA THR A 58 -6.32 9.61 -11.68
C THR A 58 -6.15 8.15 -12.07
N ILE A 59 -6.04 7.29 -11.06
CA ILE A 59 -5.95 5.85 -11.23
C ILE A 59 -7.27 5.24 -10.74
N SER A 60 -7.75 4.22 -11.45
CA SER A 60 -8.98 3.53 -11.09
C SER A 60 -8.83 2.81 -9.74
N LYS A 61 -9.96 2.54 -9.10
CA LYS A 61 -10.03 1.74 -7.87
C LYS A 61 -9.32 0.39 -8.05
N SER A 62 -9.52 -0.27 -9.20
CA SER A 62 -8.86 -1.53 -9.51
C SER A 62 -7.34 -1.41 -9.56
N GLY A 63 -6.84 -0.34 -10.16
CA GLY A 63 -5.41 -0.07 -10.24
C GLY A 63 -4.79 0.15 -8.87
N ILE A 64 -5.44 0.93 -8.02
CA ILE A 64 -4.99 1.16 -6.64
C ILE A 64 -5.02 -0.14 -5.85
N ASN A 65 -6.10 -0.90 -5.95
CA ASN A 65 -6.23 -2.18 -5.27
C ASN A 65 -5.12 -3.16 -5.68
N HIS A 66 -4.80 -3.21 -6.97
CA HIS A 66 -3.71 -4.05 -7.48
C HIS A 66 -2.36 -3.68 -6.85
N ARG A 67 -2.07 -2.39 -6.75
CA ARG A 67 -0.83 -1.91 -6.15
C ARG A 67 -0.76 -2.22 -4.66
N LEU A 68 -1.86 -2.03 -3.93
CA LEU A 68 -1.92 -2.37 -2.51
C LEU A 68 -1.78 -3.87 -2.27
N ARG A 69 -2.34 -4.70 -3.14
CA ARG A 69 -2.16 -6.15 -3.08
C ARG A 69 -0.70 -6.54 -3.26
N LYS A 70 0.00 -5.90 -4.18
CA LYS A 70 1.44 -6.11 -4.35
C LYS A 70 2.21 -5.80 -3.07
N LEU A 71 1.87 -4.69 -2.43
CA LEU A 71 2.49 -4.31 -1.16
C LEU A 71 2.20 -5.35 -0.07
N ASN A 72 0.96 -5.83 0.01
CA ASN A 72 0.60 -6.88 0.96
C ASN A 72 1.37 -8.18 0.71
N GLU A 73 1.54 -8.57 -0.55
CA GLU A 73 2.31 -9.75 -0.92
C GLU A 73 3.77 -9.63 -0.49
N MET A 74 4.36 -8.44 -0.67
CA MET A 74 5.73 -8.17 -0.22
C MET A 74 5.84 -8.30 1.29
N ALA A 75 4.89 -7.73 2.03
CA ALA A 75 4.87 -7.83 3.49
C ALA A 75 4.71 -9.27 3.95
N ASP A 76 3.87 -10.05 3.29
CA ASP A 76 3.68 -11.46 3.62
C ASP A 76 4.97 -12.27 3.42
N LYS A 77 5.72 -11.99 2.38
CA LYS A 77 7.02 -12.63 2.17
C LYS A 77 8.01 -12.28 3.26
N ILE A 78 8.04 -11.04 3.69
CA ILE A 78 8.89 -10.60 4.81
C ILE A 78 8.50 -11.34 6.09
N ARG A 79 7.19 -11.46 6.38
CA ARG A 79 6.69 -12.16 7.56
C ARG A 79 7.05 -13.65 7.55
N SER A 80 7.11 -14.27 6.39
CA SER A 80 7.47 -15.67 6.26
C SER A 80 8.98 -15.89 6.27
N GLY A 81 9.77 -14.84 6.38
CA GLY A 81 11.23 -14.93 6.43
C GLY A 81 11.91 -15.00 5.08
N GLU A 82 11.19 -14.80 4.00
CA GLU A 82 11.77 -14.77 2.67
C GLU A 82 12.53 -13.47 2.44
N ARG A 83 13.68 -13.57 1.76
CA ARG A 83 14.41 -12.40 1.35
C ARG A 83 13.74 -11.79 0.11
N PHE A 84 13.58 -10.50 0.16
CA PHE A 84 13.02 -9.75 -0.94
C PHE A 84 14.10 -8.86 -1.56
N GLU A 85 14.45 -9.15 -2.81
CA GLU A 85 15.36 -8.29 -3.57
C GLU A 85 14.51 -7.38 -4.47
N VAL A 86 14.70 -6.09 -4.30
CA VAL A 86 13.97 -5.09 -5.07
C VAL A 86 14.79 -4.66 -6.28
#